data_5926a0ecc4a944b363f94f19208549d2
#
_entry.id   5926a0ecc4a944b363f94f19208549d2
#
_cell.length_a   1.000
_cell.length_b   1.000
_cell.length_c   1.000
_cell.angle_alpha   90.00
_cell.angle_beta   90.00
_cell.angle_gamma   90.00
#
_symmetry.space_group_name_H-M   'P 1'
#
loop_
_entity.id
_entity.type
_entity.pdbx_description
1 polymer ?
#
loop_
_entity_poly.entity_id
_entity_poly.type
_entity_poly.pdbx_seq_one_letter_code
_entity_poly.pdbx_strand_id
1 'polypeptide(L)'
;LKELYPELAQNRDKIVSVIVEEKNKFMKTLQNGEREFSKAVKRAESQGKDMLDAQVVFNLYETYGFPPEMTVELAKEQNIKVDMENFDKLFKEHQDKSRLGSEQKFKGGLASQGEQETKYHTATHLLNAALKVVLGDHVHQKGSNITTERLRFDFSHDAKMTDEEKKKVEDLVNEYIKMDIPVERLEMKKEEALKMGAEAMFLDKYGDIVTVYKIGDVSVELCGGPHVARTGELGHFKIKKEEASSAGVRRIKAILE
;
A
#
# COMPACT_ATOMS: atom_id res chain seq x y z
N LEU A 1 -30.29 -8.22 10.33
CA LEU A 1 -28.88 -8.18 9.87
C LEU A 1 -28.30 -9.58 9.68
N LYS A 2 -28.48 -10.55 10.60
CA LYS A 2 -27.94 -11.91 10.48
C LYS A 2 -28.48 -12.69 9.27
N GLU A 3 -29.73 -12.45 8.87
CA GLU A 3 -30.34 -13.10 7.70
C GLU A 3 -29.89 -12.45 6.38
N LEU A 4 -29.58 -11.14 6.40
CA LEU A 4 -29.12 -10.39 5.23
C LEU A 4 -27.60 -10.53 4.99
N TYR A 5 -26.84 -10.77 6.06
CA TYR A 5 -25.37 -10.87 6.02
C TYR A 5 -24.89 -12.05 6.86
N PRO A 6 -25.10 -13.30 6.41
CA PRO A 6 -24.72 -14.50 7.14
C PRO A 6 -23.20 -14.60 7.39
N GLU A 7 -22.39 -14.00 6.52
CA GLU A 7 -20.93 -13.91 6.63
C GLU A 7 -20.45 -13.18 7.90
N LEU A 8 -21.25 -12.25 8.46
CA LEU A 8 -20.92 -11.59 9.72
C LEU A 8 -20.98 -12.55 10.91
N ALA A 9 -21.91 -13.51 10.87
CA ALA A 9 -22.01 -14.54 11.90
C ALA A 9 -20.90 -15.59 11.77
N GLN A 10 -20.58 -15.98 10.52
CA GLN A 10 -19.53 -16.97 10.23
C GLN A 10 -18.13 -16.45 10.57
N ASN A 11 -17.88 -15.16 10.37
CA ASN A 11 -16.58 -14.54 10.61
C ASN A 11 -16.49 -13.73 11.92
N ARG A 12 -17.45 -13.94 12.86
CA ARG A 12 -17.56 -13.13 14.08
C ARG A 12 -16.25 -13.02 14.84
N ASP A 13 -15.57 -14.12 15.08
CA ASP A 13 -14.36 -14.15 15.91
C ASP A 13 -13.18 -13.44 15.19
N LYS A 14 -13.08 -13.61 13.89
CA LYS A 14 -12.09 -12.86 13.05
C LYS A 14 -12.39 -11.36 13.08
N ILE A 15 -13.64 -10.96 12.94
CA ILE A 15 -14.06 -9.55 12.98
C ILE A 15 -13.74 -8.94 14.35
N VAL A 16 -14.10 -9.63 15.43
CA VAL A 16 -13.81 -9.17 16.80
C VAL A 16 -12.29 -9.04 17.03
N SER A 17 -11.51 -10.03 16.59
CA SER A 17 -10.04 -9.97 16.70
C SER A 17 -9.45 -8.76 16.01
N VAL A 18 -9.87 -8.48 14.77
CA VAL A 18 -9.41 -7.30 14.00
C VAL A 18 -9.81 -6.00 14.71
N ILE A 19 -11.04 -5.89 15.19
CA ILE A 19 -11.51 -4.69 15.91
C ILE A 19 -10.69 -4.48 17.20
N VAL A 20 -10.42 -5.53 17.96
CA VAL A 20 -9.61 -5.44 19.21
C VAL A 20 -8.17 -5.03 18.88
N GLU A 21 -7.58 -5.58 17.84
CA GLU A 21 -6.23 -5.22 17.41
C GLU A 21 -6.16 -3.74 16.98
N GLU A 22 -7.08 -3.28 16.14
CA GLU A 22 -7.14 -1.89 15.70
C GLU A 22 -7.43 -0.94 16.87
N LYS A 23 -8.32 -1.32 17.81
CA LYS A 23 -8.53 -0.57 19.05
C LYS A 23 -7.22 -0.40 19.83
N ASN A 24 -6.46 -1.48 20.01
CA ASN A 24 -5.21 -1.42 20.77
C ASN A 24 -4.15 -0.55 20.08
N LYS A 25 -4.05 -0.60 18.75
CA LYS A 25 -3.19 0.29 17.96
C LYS A 25 -3.63 1.75 18.12
N PHE A 26 -4.92 2.01 18.01
CA PHE A 26 -5.48 3.35 18.15
C PHE A 26 -5.24 3.94 19.56
N MET A 27 -5.48 3.15 20.61
CA MET A 27 -5.18 3.59 21.99
C MET A 27 -3.72 3.96 22.19
N LYS A 28 -2.79 3.19 21.61
CA LYS A 28 -1.35 3.51 21.64
C LYS A 28 -1.02 4.81 20.90
N THR A 29 -1.68 5.01 19.76
CA THR A 29 -1.58 6.24 18.96
C THR A 29 -2.05 7.45 19.76
N LEU A 30 -3.21 7.35 20.42
CA LEU A 30 -3.73 8.42 21.28
C LEU A 30 -2.77 8.75 22.43
N GLN A 31 -2.27 7.76 23.17
CA GLN A 31 -1.31 7.97 24.25
C GLN A 31 -0.02 8.68 23.77
N ASN A 32 0.49 8.31 22.60
CA ASN A 32 1.65 8.96 22.02
C ASN A 32 1.33 10.40 21.60
N GLY A 33 0.18 10.64 20.98
CA GLY A 33 -0.27 11.97 20.57
C GLY A 33 -0.48 12.91 21.75
N GLU A 34 -1.12 12.43 22.82
CA GLU A 34 -1.31 13.18 24.06
C GLU A 34 0.01 13.60 24.71
N ARG A 35 0.99 12.70 24.70
CA ARG A 35 2.34 13.02 25.19
C ARG A 35 3.02 14.10 24.35
N GLU A 36 2.93 14.04 23.04
CA GLU A 36 3.51 15.02 22.13
C GLU A 36 2.74 16.36 22.18
N PHE A 37 1.41 16.31 22.32
CA PHE A 37 0.60 17.49 22.61
C PHE A 37 1.06 18.21 23.89
N SER A 38 1.22 17.47 25.00
CA SER A 38 1.70 18.05 26.27
C SER A 38 3.08 18.71 26.15
N LYS A 39 3.97 18.15 25.31
CA LYS A 39 5.27 18.79 25.01
C LYS A 39 5.10 20.07 24.19
N ALA A 40 4.19 20.07 23.23
CA ALA A 40 3.92 21.23 22.40
C ALA A 40 3.34 22.40 23.22
N VAL A 41 2.42 22.10 24.14
CA VAL A 41 1.86 23.09 25.06
C VAL A 41 2.96 23.71 25.94
N LYS A 42 3.77 22.90 26.61
CA LYS A 42 4.89 23.39 27.44
C LYS A 42 5.86 24.27 26.65
N ARG A 43 6.10 23.93 25.37
CA ARG A 43 6.95 24.74 24.50
C ARG A 43 6.29 26.09 24.16
N ALA A 44 4.99 26.10 23.85
CA ALA A 44 4.25 27.34 23.61
C ALA A 44 4.27 28.25 24.85
N GLU A 45 3.95 27.71 26.02
CA GLU A 45 4.01 28.44 27.33
C GLU A 45 5.39 29.03 27.60
N SER A 46 6.45 28.23 27.38
CA SER A 46 7.83 28.71 27.59
C SER A 46 8.23 29.85 26.64
N GLN A 47 7.52 29.99 25.53
CA GLN A 47 7.69 31.07 24.54
C GLN A 47 6.72 32.25 24.77
N GLY A 48 5.90 32.20 25.83
CA GLY A 48 4.88 33.20 26.12
C GLY A 48 3.70 33.21 25.09
N LYS A 49 3.49 32.09 24.38
CA LYS A 49 2.38 31.94 23.45
C LYS A 49 1.14 31.39 24.15
N ASP A 50 -0.02 31.96 23.84
CA ASP A 50 -1.33 31.48 24.31
C ASP A 50 -2.07 30.64 23.23
N MET A 51 -1.37 30.28 22.15
CA MET A 51 -1.93 29.57 21.01
C MET A 51 -0.94 28.53 20.45
N LEU A 52 -1.47 27.36 20.07
CA LEU A 52 -0.76 26.37 19.27
C LEU A 52 -0.84 26.72 17.79
N ASP A 53 0.31 26.83 17.15
CA ASP A 53 0.41 27.11 15.72
C ASP A 53 -0.19 25.96 14.90
N ALA A 54 -0.83 26.26 13.78
CA ALA A 54 -1.43 25.29 12.85
C ALA A 54 -0.48 24.15 12.43
N GLN A 55 0.80 24.46 12.24
CA GLN A 55 1.82 23.47 11.88
C GLN A 55 2.04 22.43 12.98
N VAL A 56 1.91 22.82 14.25
CA VAL A 56 2.01 21.90 15.41
C VAL A 56 0.83 20.94 15.41
N VAL A 57 -0.38 21.47 15.20
CA VAL A 57 -1.61 20.66 15.11
C VAL A 57 -1.55 19.68 13.93
N PHE A 58 -1.08 20.17 12.79
CA PHE A 58 -0.91 19.36 11.60
C PHE A 58 0.12 18.23 11.82
N ASN A 59 1.21 18.51 12.50
CA ASN A 59 2.24 17.51 12.82
C ASN A 59 1.72 16.44 13.80
N LEU A 60 0.91 16.82 14.79
CA LEU A 60 0.22 15.88 15.68
C LEU A 60 -0.71 14.95 14.90
N TYR A 61 -1.43 15.47 13.92
CA TYR A 61 -2.31 14.69 13.06
C TYR A 61 -1.52 13.78 12.09
N GLU A 62 -0.61 14.35 11.28
CA GLU A 62 0.08 13.63 10.21
C GLU A 62 1.08 12.60 10.72
N THR A 63 1.88 12.98 11.72
CA THR A 63 3.00 12.16 12.20
C THR A 63 2.57 11.19 13.29
N TYR A 64 1.72 11.66 14.20
CA TYR A 64 1.32 10.87 15.37
C TYR A 64 -0.11 10.31 15.26
N GLY A 65 -0.85 10.64 14.20
CA GLY A 65 -2.24 10.19 14.02
C GLY A 65 -3.20 10.72 15.08
N PHE A 66 -2.83 11.83 15.76
CA PHE A 66 -3.65 12.40 16.83
C PHE A 66 -4.77 13.27 16.26
N PRO A 67 -6.06 12.98 16.53
CA PRO A 67 -7.16 13.72 15.92
C PRO A 67 -7.13 15.20 16.25
N PRO A 68 -7.35 16.11 15.28
CA PRO A 68 -7.35 17.55 15.53
C PRO A 68 -8.45 17.97 16.48
N GLU A 69 -9.60 17.28 16.50
CA GLU A 69 -10.71 17.52 17.43
C GLU A 69 -10.25 17.29 18.90
N MET A 70 -9.47 16.24 19.14
CA MET A 70 -8.91 15.98 20.46
C MET A 70 -7.83 17.00 20.84
N THR A 71 -7.07 17.50 19.87
CA THR A 71 -6.11 18.59 20.10
C THR A 71 -6.83 19.84 20.58
N VAL A 72 -7.96 20.20 19.93
CA VAL A 72 -8.79 21.35 20.32
C VAL A 72 -9.40 21.18 21.72
N GLU A 73 -9.92 19.99 22.02
CA GLU A 73 -10.54 19.69 23.32
C GLU A 73 -9.54 19.80 24.47
N LEU A 74 -8.38 19.14 24.34
CA LEU A 74 -7.32 19.21 25.34
C LEU A 74 -6.70 20.60 25.48
N ALA A 75 -6.56 21.35 24.39
CA ALA A 75 -6.08 22.73 24.41
C ALA A 75 -7.04 23.65 25.17
N LYS A 76 -8.36 23.47 24.98
CA LYS A 76 -9.40 24.19 25.72
C LYS A 76 -9.33 23.91 27.23
N GLU A 77 -9.10 22.66 27.64
CA GLU A 77 -8.92 22.30 29.05
C GLU A 77 -7.72 23.01 29.68
N GLN A 78 -6.69 23.30 28.90
CA GLN A 78 -5.46 23.98 29.36
C GLN A 78 -5.46 25.50 29.06
N ASN A 79 -6.61 26.08 28.67
CA ASN A 79 -6.76 27.49 28.31
C ASN A 79 -5.82 27.98 27.20
N ILE A 80 -5.43 27.11 26.29
CA ILE A 80 -4.62 27.41 25.10
C ILE A 80 -5.53 27.41 23.87
N LYS A 81 -5.36 28.41 23.01
CA LYS A 81 -6.04 28.48 21.71
C LYS A 81 -5.36 27.58 20.68
N VAL A 82 -6.08 27.25 19.62
CA VAL A 82 -5.56 26.43 18.52
C VAL A 82 -5.87 27.15 17.20
N ASP A 83 -4.87 27.29 16.34
CA ASP A 83 -5.03 27.90 15.00
C ASP A 83 -5.63 26.92 14.00
N MET A 84 -6.94 26.68 14.12
CA MET A 84 -7.66 25.76 13.26
C MET A 84 -7.87 26.30 11.85
N GLU A 85 -7.96 27.63 11.67
CA GLU A 85 -8.14 28.22 10.34
C GLU A 85 -6.95 27.90 9.39
N ASN A 86 -5.73 28.05 9.89
CA ASN A 86 -4.56 27.72 9.10
C ASN A 86 -4.30 26.20 9.07
N PHE A 87 -4.73 25.44 10.10
CA PHE A 87 -4.73 23.97 10.04
C PHE A 87 -5.58 23.47 8.87
N ASP A 88 -6.79 23.99 8.67
CA ASP A 88 -7.69 23.58 7.57
C ASP A 88 -7.05 23.85 6.19
N LYS A 89 -6.30 24.94 6.06
CA LYS A 89 -5.55 25.26 4.83
C LYS A 89 -4.44 24.22 4.58
N LEU A 90 -3.62 23.91 5.61
CA LEU A 90 -2.55 22.90 5.53
C LEU A 90 -3.13 21.51 5.23
N PHE A 91 -4.23 21.17 5.88
CA PHE A 91 -4.91 19.89 5.68
C PHE A 91 -5.43 19.75 4.23
N LYS A 92 -6.06 20.80 3.70
CA LYS A 92 -6.53 20.83 2.32
C LYS A 92 -5.39 20.73 1.31
N GLU A 93 -4.30 21.47 1.51
CA GLU A 93 -3.11 21.35 0.67
C GLU A 93 -2.52 19.93 0.69
N HIS A 94 -2.48 19.30 1.84
CA HIS A 94 -2.03 17.92 1.99
C HIS A 94 -2.97 16.94 1.26
N GLN A 95 -4.29 17.12 1.39
CA GLN A 95 -5.27 16.33 0.65
C GLN A 95 -5.12 16.49 -0.87
N ASP A 96 -4.94 17.72 -1.35
CA ASP A 96 -4.78 18.00 -2.78
C ASP A 96 -3.49 17.39 -3.33
N LYS A 97 -2.37 17.47 -2.58
CA LYS A 97 -1.12 16.78 -2.91
C LYS A 97 -1.31 15.26 -2.94
N SER A 98 -2.04 14.70 -2.00
CA SER A 98 -2.36 13.27 -1.95
C SER A 98 -3.25 12.84 -3.12
N ARG A 99 -4.25 13.65 -3.49
CA ARG A 99 -5.13 13.43 -4.66
C ARG A 99 -4.33 13.46 -5.96
N LEU A 100 -3.55 14.51 -6.19
CA LEU A 100 -2.67 14.60 -7.37
C LEU A 100 -1.71 13.41 -7.44
N GLY A 101 -1.14 13.01 -6.30
CA GLY A 101 -0.31 11.82 -6.21
C GLY A 101 -1.08 10.51 -6.49
N SER A 102 -2.38 10.43 -6.17
CA SER A 102 -3.20 9.25 -6.45
C SER A 102 -3.71 9.21 -7.89
N GLU A 103 -4.05 10.34 -8.50
CA GLU A 103 -4.46 10.43 -9.91
C GLU A 103 -3.29 10.08 -10.85
N GLN A 104 -2.06 10.49 -10.49
CA GLN A 104 -0.85 10.05 -11.20
C GLN A 104 -0.51 8.56 -10.95
N LYS A 105 -0.89 7.99 -9.81
CA LYS A 105 -0.65 6.59 -9.45
C LYS A 105 -1.56 5.59 -10.17
N PHE A 106 -2.60 6.03 -10.88
CA PHE A 106 -3.53 5.13 -11.59
C PHE A 106 -2.94 4.47 -12.85
N LYS A 107 -1.68 4.79 -13.19
CA LYS A 107 -0.93 4.13 -14.28
C LYS A 107 -0.12 2.94 -13.78
N GLY A 108 -0.76 1.96 -13.15
CA GLY A 108 -0.10 0.72 -12.72
C GLY A 108 0.87 0.86 -11.52
N GLY A 109 0.75 1.93 -10.70
CA GLY A 109 1.63 2.14 -9.55
C GLY A 109 3.03 2.70 -9.88
N LEU A 110 3.26 3.09 -11.14
CA LEU A 110 4.51 3.65 -11.61
C LEU A 110 4.61 5.16 -11.30
N ALA A 111 5.77 5.59 -10.79
CA ALA A 111 6.06 7.01 -10.59
C ALA A 111 6.33 7.73 -11.92
N SER A 112 6.92 7.02 -12.91
CA SER A 112 7.14 7.46 -14.28
C SER A 112 7.10 6.28 -15.25
N GLN A 113 7.24 6.52 -16.57
CA GLN A 113 7.31 5.46 -17.59
C GLN A 113 8.75 5.28 -18.11
N GLY A 114 9.72 5.39 -17.21
CA GLY A 114 11.13 5.17 -17.54
C GLY A 114 11.45 3.68 -17.76
N GLU A 115 12.63 3.41 -18.31
CA GLU A 115 13.10 2.04 -18.58
C GLU A 115 13.17 1.22 -17.28
N GLN A 116 13.69 1.81 -16.22
CA GLN A 116 13.86 1.12 -14.95
C GLN A 116 12.50 0.78 -14.30
N GLU A 117 11.56 1.71 -14.33
CA GLU A 117 10.21 1.46 -13.79
C GLU A 117 9.45 0.41 -14.63
N THR A 118 9.68 0.36 -15.95
CA THR A 118 9.13 -0.68 -16.83
C THR A 118 9.67 -2.06 -16.44
N LYS A 119 10.96 -2.18 -16.16
CA LYS A 119 11.57 -3.41 -15.64
C LYS A 119 10.96 -3.81 -14.29
N TYR A 120 10.89 -2.87 -13.34
CA TYR A 120 10.26 -3.13 -12.04
C TYR A 120 8.78 -3.52 -12.16
N HIS A 121 8.06 -2.97 -13.13
CA HIS A 121 6.66 -3.33 -13.34
C HIS A 121 6.51 -4.79 -13.76
N THR A 122 7.34 -5.26 -14.68
CA THR A 122 7.36 -6.67 -15.06
C THR A 122 7.80 -7.56 -13.91
N ALA A 123 8.83 -7.16 -13.15
CA ALA A 123 9.26 -7.87 -11.94
C ALA A 123 8.15 -7.97 -10.88
N THR A 124 7.23 -7.00 -10.83
CA THR A 124 6.08 -7.03 -9.91
C THR A 124 5.12 -8.19 -10.25
N HIS A 125 4.87 -8.45 -11.54
CA HIS A 125 4.05 -9.59 -11.99
C HIS A 125 4.73 -10.93 -11.65
N LEU A 126 6.03 -11.05 -11.89
CA LEU A 126 6.78 -12.26 -11.51
C LEU A 126 6.78 -12.48 -9.99
N LEU A 127 6.92 -11.41 -9.21
CA LEU A 127 6.85 -11.48 -7.75
C LEU A 127 5.48 -11.94 -7.26
N ASN A 128 4.38 -11.42 -7.84
CA ASN A 128 3.02 -11.84 -7.51
C ASN A 128 2.84 -13.34 -7.76
N ALA A 129 3.26 -13.83 -8.92
CA ALA A 129 3.21 -15.25 -9.27
C ALA A 129 4.05 -16.12 -8.31
N ALA A 130 5.29 -15.72 -8.03
CA ALA A 130 6.18 -16.45 -7.12
C ALA A 130 5.63 -16.52 -5.69
N LEU A 131 5.05 -15.41 -5.19
CA LEU A 131 4.41 -15.37 -3.87
C LEU A 131 3.24 -16.36 -3.77
N LYS A 132 2.42 -16.48 -4.80
CA LYS A 132 1.32 -17.46 -4.84
C LYS A 132 1.83 -18.89 -4.83
N VAL A 133 2.85 -19.19 -5.62
CA VAL A 133 3.44 -20.52 -5.64
C VAL A 133 4.03 -20.92 -4.28
N VAL A 134 4.67 -19.98 -3.57
CA VAL A 134 5.36 -20.28 -2.31
C VAL A 134 4.43 -20.22 -1.10
N LEU A 135 3.50 -19.25 -1.06
CA LEU A 135 2.65 -19.00 0.11
C LEU A 135 1.21 -19.50 -0.05
N GLY A 136 0.75 -19.66 -1.30
CA GLY A 136 -0.59 -20.19 -1.63
C GLY A 136 -1.54 -19.15 -2.23
N ASP A 137 -2.73 -19.62 -2.63
CA ASP A 137 -3.73 -18.87 -3.40
C ASP A 137 -4.40 -17.71 -2.66
N HIS A 138 -4.23 -17.62 -1.34
CA HIS A 138 -4.72 -16.50 -0.54
C HIS A 138 -3.94 -15.20 -0.77
N VAL A 139 -2.81 -15.28 -1.48
CA VAL A 139 -2.01 -14.12 -1.83
C VAL A 139 -2.70 -13.34 -2.95
N HIS A 140 -3.07 -12.09 -2.64
CA HIS A 140 -3.61 -11.14 -3.61
C HIS A 140 -2.90 -9.81 -3.43
N GLN A 141 -2.60 -9.15 -4.55
CA GLN A 141 -2.03 -7.80 -4.52
C GLN A 141 -3.00 -6.83 -3.84
N LYS A 142 -2.50 -6.06 -2.87
CA LYS A 142 -3.22 -4.98 -2.16
C LYS A 142 -2.73 -3.59 -2.54
N GLY A 143 -1.56 -3.49 -3.15
CA GLY A 143 -1.00 -2.26 -3.65
C GLY A 143 0.41 -2.45 -4.19
N SER A 144 0.86 -1.49 -5.00
CA SER A 144 2.24 -1.40 -5.46
C SER A 144 2.68 0.05 -5.56
N ASN A 145 3.99 0.26 -5.51
CA ASN A 145 4.60 1.54 -5.82
C ASN A 145 5.99 1.30 -6.40
N ILE A 146 6.22 1.83 -7.58
CA ILE A 146 7.44 1.63 -8.36
C ILE A 146 8.11 2.98 -8.56
N THR A 147 9.41 3.05 -8.27
CA THR A 147 10.31 4.18 -8.50
C THR A 147 11.53 3.70 -9.27
N THR A 148 12.41 4.60 -9.68
CA THR A 148 13.69 4.25 -10.30
C THR A 148 14.62 3.43 -9.39
N GLU A 149 14.41 3.50 -8.06
CA GLU A 149 15.29 2.88 -7.08
C GLU A 149 14.82 1.51 -6.63
N ARG A 150 13.48 1.27 -6.65
CA ARG A 150 12.88 0.07 -6.08
C ARG A 150 11.45 -0.19 -6.56
N LEU A 151 10.99 -1.41 -6.40
CA LEU A 151 9.58 -1.75 -6.32
C LEU A 151 9.17 -1.96 -4.85
N ARG A 152 7.91 -1.61 -4.54
CA ARG A 152 7.19 -1.97 -3.32
C ARG A 152 5.94 -2.74 -3.71
N PHE A 153 5.71 -3.87 -3.08
CA PHE A 153 4.57 -4.74 -3.32
C PHE A 153 3.88 -5.08 -2.00
N ASP A 154 2.59 -4.76 -1.89
CA ASP A 154 1.75 -5.06 -0.74
C ASP A 154 0.79 -6.19 -1.11
N PHE A 155 0.69 -7.23 -0.28
CA PHE A 155 -0.09 -8.44 -0.56
C PHE A 155 -0.74 -9.00 0.69
N SER A 156 -1.86 -9.75 0.51
CA SER A 156 -2.56 -10.42 1.61
C SER A 156 -1.75 -11.61 2.11
N HIS A 157 -1.37 -11.56 3.39
CA HIS A 157 -0.77 -12.67 4.12
C HIS A 157 -0.76 -12.35 5.62
N ASP A 158 -1.21 -13.29 6.44
CA ASP A 158 -1.46 -13.04 7.87
C ASP A 158 -0.18 -13.12 8.72
N ALA A 159 0.85 -13.84 8.27
CA ALA A 159 2.08 -14.08 9.02
C ALA A 159 3.29 -13.33 8.43
N LYS A 160 4.33 -13.14 9.24
CA LYS A 160 5.64 -12.71 8.75
C LYS A 160 6.25 -13.84 7.91
N MET A 161 6.76 -13.53 6.74
CA MET A 161 7.50 -14.51 5.93
C MET A 161 8.77 -14.95 6.64
N THR A 162 9.02 -16.26 6.61
CA THR A 162 10.30 -16.84 7.05
C THR A 162 11.42 -16.48 6.07
N ASP A 163 12.66 -16.62 6.51
CA ASP A 163 13.81 -16.38 5.64
C ASP A 163 13.88 -17.40 4.49
N GLU A 164 13.41 -18.64 4.73
CA GLU A 164 13.30 -19.68 3.71
C GLU A 164 12.24 -19.35 2.65
N GLU A 165 11.06 -18.86 3.05
CA GLU A 165 10.01 -18.43 2.13
C GLU A 165 10.48 -17.25 1.27
N LYS A 166 11.11 -16.24 1.88
CA LYS A 166 11.69 -15.11 1.14
C LYS A 166 12.72 -15.56 0.12
N LYS A 167 13.59 -16.48 0.53
CA LYS A 167 14.60 -17.05 -0.38
C LYS A 167 13.96 -17.81 -1.52
N LYS A 168 12.96 -18.68 -1.27
CA LYS A 168 12.26 -19.42 -2.32
C LYS A 168 11.57 -18.48 -3.31
N VAL A 169 10.93 -17.40 -2.83
CA VAL A 169 10.31 -16.38 -3.70
C VAL A 169 11.37 -15.69 -4.56
N GLU A 170 12.47 -15.25 -3.96
CA GLU A 170 13.58 -14.60 -4.68
C GLU A 170 14.20 -15.53 -5.73
N ASP A 171 14.48 -16.77 -5.36
CA ASP A 171 15.05 -17.78 -6.27
C ASP A 171 14.09 -18.06 -7.44
N LEU A 172 12.79 -18.19 -7.18
CA LEU A 172 11.78 -18.45 -8.20
C LEU A 172 11.59 -17.27 -9.18
N VAL A 173 11.58 -16.03 -8.68
CA VAL A 173 11.58 -14.86 -9.56
C VAL A 173 12.81 -14.84 -10.46
N ASN A 174 13.99 -15.14 -9.92
CA ASN A 174 15.23 -15.19 -10.69
C ASN A 174 15.25 -16.37 -11.69
N GLU A 175 14.56 -17.47 -11.38
CA GLU A 175 14.35 -18.57 -12.34
C GLU A 175 13.50 -18.08 -13.53
N TYR A 176 12.36 -17.42 -13.28
CA TYR A 176 11.53 -16.84 -14.34
C TYR A 176 12.29 -15.81 -15.20
N ILE A 177 13.19 -15.03 -14.59
CA ILE A 177 14.05 -14.10 -15.33
C ILE A 177 15.01 -14.89 -16.26
N LYS A 178 15.67 -15.92 -15.73
CA LYS A 178 16.61 -16.77 -16.50
C LYS A 178 15.94 -17.53 -17.65
N MET A 179 14.66 -17.88 -17.52
CA MET A 179 13.88 -18.54 -18.58
C MET A 179 13.67 -17.63 -19.79
N ASP A 180 13.91 -16.33 -19.67
CA ASP A 180 13.78 -15.33 -20.74
C ASP A 180 12.43 -15.41 -21.47
N ILE A 181 11.33 -15.41 -20.69
CA ILE A 181 9.96 -15.61 -21.15
C ILE A 181 9.48 -14.38 -21.91
N PRO A 182 8.84 -14.54 -23.10
CA PRO A 182 8.19 -13.42 -23.80
C PRO A 182 7.07 -12.81 -22.96
N VAL A 183 6.95 -11.48 -22.99
CA VAL A 183 5.86 -10.72 -22.38
C VAL A 183 4.91 -10.27 -23.49
N GLU A 184 3.77 -10.89 -23.56
CA GLU A 184 2.77 -10.66 -24.59
C GLU A 184 1.73 -9.63 -24.11
N ARG A 185 1.47 -8.59 -24.92
CA ARG A 185 0.39 -7.63 -24.70
C ARG A 185 -0.79 -7.98 -25.58
N LEU A 186 -1.93 -8.27 -24.97
CA LEU A 186 -3.16 -8.65 -25.63
C LEU A 186 -4.26 -7.62 -25.33
N GLU A 187 -5.10 -7.30 -26.33
CA GLU A 187 -6.31 -6.52 -26.11
C GLU A 187 -7.52 -7.42 -26.38
N MET A 188 -8.44 -7.48 -25.43
CA MET A 188 -9.62 -8.35 -25.52
C MET A 188 -10.76 -7.84 -24.66
N LYS A 189 -11.93 -8.47 -24.78
CA LYS A 189 -13.04 -8.20 -23.87
C LYS A 189 -12.72 -8.67 -22.46
N LYS A 190 -13.15 -7.89 -21.47
CA LYS A 190 -12.98 -8.19 -20.04
C LYS A 190 -13.43 -9.61 -19.69
N GLU A 191 -14.57 -10.06 -20.24
CA GLU A 191 -15.09 -11.40 -20.00
C GLU A 191 -14.17 -12.51 -20.53
N GLU A 192 -13.52 -12.29 -21.68
CA GLU A 192 -12.57 -13.23 -22.27
C GLU A 192 -11.29 -13.30 -21.44
N ALA A 193 -10.80 -12.15 -20.97
CA ALA A 193 -9.65 -12.07 -20.09
C ALA A 193 -9.87 -12.85 -18.79
N LEU A 194 -11.05 -12.70 -18.18
CA LEU A 194 -11.40 -13.43 -16.96
C LEU A 194 -11.52 -14.94 -17.19
N LYS A 195 -12.04 -15.38 -18.34
CA LYS A 195 -12.08 -16.81 -18.72
C LYS A 195 -10.68 -17.40 -18.93
N MET A 196 -9.69 -16.59 -19.30
CA MET A 196 -8.28 -17.00 -19.38
C MET A 196 -7.60 -17.08 -18.00
N GLY A 197 -8.32 -16.74 -16.92
CA GLY A 197 -7.76 -16.70 -15.58
C GLY A 197 -6.96 -15.42 -15.28
N ALA A 198 -7.16 -14.36 -16.08
CA ALA A 198 -6.44 -13.11 -15.87
C ALA A 198 -6.82 -12.46 -14.53
N GLU A 199 -5.81 -12.13 -13.74
CA GLU A 199 -5.98 -11.45 -12.46
C GLU A 199 -6.20 -9.96 -12.64
N ALA A 200 -7.04 -9.38 -11.78
CA ALA A 200 -7.30 -7.95 -11.79
C ALA A 200 -7.33 -7.42 -10.35
N MET A 201 -6.58 -6.34 -10.09
CA MET A 201 -6.56 -5.71 -8.77
C MET A 201 -7.88 -4.97 -8.46
N PHE A 202 -8.54 -4.38 -9.47
CA PHE A 202 -9.77 -3.58 -9.30
C PHE A 202 -10.73 -3.83 -10.47
N LEU A 203 -11.45 -4.94 -10.45
CA LEU A 203 -12.38 -5.35 -11.53
C LEU A 203 -13.39 -4.26 -11.93
N ASP A 204 -13.87 -3.47 -10.96
CA ASP A 204 -14.91 -2.44 -11.19
C ASP A 204 -14.39 -1.20 -11.94
N LYS A 205 -13.08 -1.05 -12.08
CA LYS A 205 -12.46 0.10 -12.73
C LYS A 205 -12.08 -0.11 -14.19
N TYR A 206 -12.20 -1.35 -14.68
CA TYR A 206 -11.89 -1.69 -16.08
C TYR A 206 -13.13 -1.58 -16.96
N GLY A 207 -12.96 -0.97 -18.14
CA GLY A 207 -13.98 -0.93 -19.18
C GLY A 207 -14.23 -2.30 -19.82
N ASP A 208 -15.05 -2.33 -20.90
CA ASP A 208 -15.40 -3.56 -21.60
C ASP A 208 -14.22 -4.17 -22.37
N ILE A 209 -13.32 -3.34 -22.88
CA ILE A 209 -12.06 -3.76 -23.51
C ILE A 209 -10.91 -3.50 -22.53
N VAL A 210 -10.09 -4.51 -22.34
CA VAL A 210 -8.98 -4.49 -21.38
C VAL A 210 -7.67 -4.91 -22.07
N THR A 211 -6.56 -4.40 -21.51
CA THR A 211 -5.23 -4.90 -21.85
C THR A 211 -4.84 -5.97 -20.85
N VAL A 212 -4.39 -7.10 -21.35
CA VAL A 212 -3.86 -8.24 -20.59
C VAL A 212 -2.39 -8.39 -20.94
N TYR A 213 -1.55 -8.52 -19.93
CA TYR A 213 -0.17 -8.95 -20.10
C TYR A 213 -0.03 -10.41 -19.68
N LYS A 214 0.51 -11.21 -20.59
CA LYS A 214 0.77 -12.64 -20.40
C LYS A 214 2.27 -12.87 -20.42
N ILE A 215 2.79 -13.55 -19.40
CA ILE A 215 4.20 -13.94 -19.27
C ILE A 215 4.23 -15.47 -19.27
N GLY A 216 4.23 -16.07 -20.45
CA GLY A 216 4.13 -17.52 -20.61
C GLY A 216 2.96 -18.12 -19.82
N ASP A 217 3.26 -19.18 -19.04
CA ASP A 217 2.31 -19.79 -18.10
C ASP A 217 2.50 -19.29 -16.66
N VAL A 218 3.37 -18.28 -16.46
CA VAL A 218 3.72 -17.77 -15.12
C VAL A 218 2.72 -16.74 -14.62
N SER A 219 2.32 -15.77 -15.46
CA SER A 219 1.42 -14.68 -15.07
C SER A 219 0.50 -14.27 -16.21
N VAL A 220 -0.78 -14.04 -15.89
CA VAL A 220 -1.77 -13.43 -16.77
C VAL A 220 -2.52 -12.38 -15.97
N GLU A 221 -2.31 -11.10 -16.27
CA GLU A 221 -2.86 -10.01 -15.46
C GLU A 221 -3.46 -8.90 -16.32
N LEU A 222 -4.60 -8.34 -15.87
CA LEU A 222 -5.16 -7.10 -16.41
C LEU A 222 -4.25 -5.94 -15.97
N CYS A 223 -3.53 -5.36 -16.92
CA CYS A 223 -2.58 -4.30 -16.62
C CYS A 223 -2.50 -3.27 -17.75
N GLY A 224 -2.47 -1.98 -17.39
CA GLY A 224 -2.39 -0.87 -18.34
C GLY A 224 -1.01 -0.21 -18.44
N GLY A 225 -0.02 -0.69 -17.72
CA GLY A 225 1.33 -0.10 -17.69
C GLY A 225 2.27 -0.70 -18.75
N PRO A 226 3.44 -0.08 -18.96
CA PRO A 226 4.46 -0.62 -19.85
C PRO A 226 5.17 -1.82 -19.20
N HIS A 227 5.60 -2.77 -20.03
CA HIS A 227 6.38 -3.93 -19.65
C HIS A 227 7.55 -4.11 -20.62
N VAL A 228 8.61 -4.81 -20.17
CA VAL A 228 9.70 -5.25 -21.05
C VAL A 228 9.20 -6.28 -22.06
N ALA A 229 9.94 -6.50 -23.14
CA ALA A 229 9.56 -7.49 -24.12
C ALA A 229 9.82 -8.93 -23.64
N ARG A 230 10.82 -9.13 -22.79
CA ARG A 230 11.22 -10.44 -22.28
C ARG A 230 11.68 -10.34 -20.83
N THR A 231 11.46 -11.39 -20.04
CA THR A 231 11.86 -11.41 -18.62
C THR A 231 13.37 -11.34 -18.41
N GLY A 232 14.18 -11.81 -19.37
CA GLY A 232 15.63 -11.73 -19.31
C GLY A 232 16.22 -10.30 -19.25
N GLU A 233 15.43 -9.30 -19.65
CA GLU A 233 15.84 -7.88 -19.58
C GLU A 233 15.89 -7.31 -18.14
N LEU A 234 15.35 -8.05 -17.16
CA LEU A 234 15.20 -7.55 -15.79
C LEU A 234 16.51 -7.54 -14.99
N GLY A 235 17.51 -8.37 -15.37
CA GLY A 235 18.73 -8.54 -14.57
C GLY A 235 18.53 -9.50 -13.41
N HIS A 236 18.93 -9.12 -12.20
CA HIS A 236 18.84 -9.97 -11.01
C HIS A 236 17.91 -9.35 -9.97
N PHE A 237 16.89 -10.09 -9.56
CA PHE A 237 15.90 -9.64 -8.56
C PHE A 237 16.38 -9.95 -7.14
N LYS A 238 16.20 -8.99 -6.22
CA LYS A 238 16.57 -9.14 -4.81
C LYS A 238 15.58 -8.51 -3.85
N ILE A 239 15.14 -9.28 -2.88
CA ILE A 239 14.30 -8.80 -1.77
C ILE A 239 15.17 -8.07 -0.75
N LYS A 240 14.94 -6.78 -0.56
CA LYS A 240 15.67 -5.97 0.43
C LYS A 240 15.01 -6.02 1.80
N LYS A 241 13.69 -6.06 1.86
CA LYS A 241 12.94 -6.02 3.12
C LYS A 241 11.55 -6.63 2.95
N GLU A 242 11.10 -7.32 4.00
CA GLU A 242 9.70 -7.73 4.20
C GLU A 242 9.22 -7.21 5.54
N GLU A 243 8.04 -6.60 5.58
CA GLU A 243 7.47 -5.98 6.78
C GLU A 243 5.95 -6.03 6.79
N ALA A 244 5.32 -5.86 7.97
CA ALA A 244 3.88 -5.65 8.06
C ALA A 244 3.51 -4.27 7.48
N SER A 245 2.43 -4.20 6.70
CA SER A 245 1.86 -2.94 6.21
C SER A 245 0.60 -2.56 6.98
N SER A 246 -0.31 -3.51 7.15
CA SER A 246 -1.52 -3.41 7.96
C SER A 246 -1.95 -4.81 8.41
N ALA A 247 -3.06 -4.94 9.14
CA ALA A 247 -3.60 -6.25 9.52
C ALA A 247 -3.86 -7.11 8.28
N GLY A 248 -3.31 -8.32 8.24
CA GLY A 248 -3.43 -9.24 7.11
C GLY A 248 -2.75 -8.79 5.81
N VAL A 249 -1.89 -7.77 5.84
CA VAL A 249 -1.16 -7.27 4.66
C VAL A 249 0.34 -7.19 4.95
N ARG A 250 1.11 -7.88 4.12
CA ARG A 250 2.58 -7.84 4.13
C ARG A 250 3.09 -6.95 3.00
N ARG A 251 4.28 -6.43 3.16
CA ARG A 251 4.96 -5.53 2.23
C ARG A 251 6.35 -6.05 1.92
N ILE A 252 6.64 -6.23 0.64
CA ILE A 252 8.00 -6.48 0.14
C ILE A 252 8.53 -5.21 -0.54
N LYS A 253 9.80 -4.88 -0.26
CA LYS A 253 10.61 -3.94 -1.02
C LYS A 253 11.72 -4.73 -1.71
N ALA A 254 11.84 -4.59 -3.03
CA ALA A 254 12.83 -5.30 -3.83
C ALA A 254 13.49 -4.38 -4.87
N ILE A 255 14.63 -4.82 -5.37
CA ILE A 255 15.40 -4.14 -6.39
C ILE A 255 15.78 -5.10 -7.52
N LEU A 256 16.20 -4.54 -8.64
CA LEU A 256 16.89 -5.21 -9.74
C LEU A 256 18.35 -4.76 -9.75
N GLU A 257 19.27 -5.73 -9.79
CA GLU A 257 20.74 -5.53 -9.84
C GLU A 257 21.31 -5.98 -11.19
#